data_c3f01cb6dc2d1976cd92f457ef35f460
#
_entry.id   c3f01cb6dc2d1976cd92f457ef35f460
#
_cell.length_a   1.000
_cell.length_b   1.000
_cell.length_c   1.000
_cell.angle_alpha   90.00
_cell.angle_beta   90.00
_cell.angle_gamma   90.00
#
_symmetry.space_group_name_H-M   'P 1'
#
loop_
_entity.id
_entity.type
_entity.pdbx_description
1 polymer ?
#
loop_
_entity_poly.entity_id
_entity_poly.type
_entity_poly.pdbx_seq_one_letter_code
_entity_poly.pdbx_strand_id
1 'polypeptide(L)'
;MICENISVSKDGKHLLFAGQDTVELAKKYGTPVYLLDEDRIREKCRIYKAAFQKHFGEKAVPLYASKANCFKRMYEIMREEEMGIDVVSSGEIYTALQAGFDLSKAYFHSNNKTDKDISYAMEHGIGYFVADNVEEV
;
A
#
# COMPACT_ATOMS: atom_id res chain seq x y z
N MET A 1 -11.22 -5.02 22.44
CA MET A 1 -10.06 -4.19 22.05
C MET A 1 -10.24 -3.85 20.57
N ILE A 2 -10.13 -2.57 20.21
CA ILE A 2 -10.42 -2.13 18.83
C ILE A 2 -9.28 -2.52 17.87
N CYS A 3 -8.04 -2.57 18.36
CA CYS A 3 -6.86 -2.94 17.59
C CYS A 3 -5.92 -3.79 18.44
N GLU A 4 -5.38 -4.86 17.87
CA GLU A 4 -4.51 -5.81 18.57
C GLU A 4 -3.13 -5.24 18.89
N ASN A 5 -2.70 -4.20 18.14
CA ASN A 5 -1.42 -3.52 18.31
C ASN A 5 -1.50 -2.27 19.18
N ILE A 6 -2.64 -2.03 19.84
CA ILE A 6 -2.81 -0.93 20.80
C ILE A 6 -2.95 -1.52 22.21
N SER A 7 -2.15 -1.03 23.15
CA SER A 7 -2.18 -1.41 24.56
C SER A 7 -1.88 -0.21 25.45
N VAL A 8 -1.87 -0.41 26.75
CA VAL A 8 -1.56 0.63 27.74
C VAL A 8 -0.29 0.22 28.46
N SER A 9 0.55 1.20 28.82
CA SER A 9 1.76 1.01 29.62
C SER A 9 1.45 0.35 30.96
N LYS A 10 2.45 -0.27 31.59
CA LYS A 10 2.27 -0.99 32.87
C LYS A 10 1.75 -0.10 34.00
N ASP A 11 2.06 1.17 34.00
CA ASP A 11 1.60 2.17 34.98
C ASP A 11 0.24 2.79 34.62
N GLY A 12 -0.35 2.40 33.48
CA GLY A 12 -1.65 2.86 33.01
C GLY A 12 -1.71 4.27 32.46
N LYS A 13 -0.57 4.95 32.27
CA LYS A 13 -0.52 6.38 31.92
C LYS A 13 -0.35 6.66 30.44
N HIS A 14 0.26 5.76 29.71
CA HIS A 14 0.60 5.98 28.30
C HIS A 14 -0.05 4.94 27.39
N LEU A 15 -0.43 5.36 26.20
CA LEU A 15 -0.83 4.48 25.12
C LEU A 15 0.43 3.89 24.47
N LEU A 16 0.39 2.59 24.21
CA LEU A 16 1.41 1.92 23.42
C LEU A 16 0.84 1.57 22.05
N PHE A 17 1.60 1.86 20.99
CA PHE A 17 1.32 1.45 19.62
C PHE A 17 2.42 0.50 19.15
N ALA A 18 2.04 -0.71 18.76
CA ALA A 18 2.99 -1.78 18.41
C ALA A 18 4.09 -1.97 19.49
N GLY A 19 3.71 -1.87 20.77
CA GLY A 19 4.63 -1.99 21.91
C GLY A 19 5.50 -0.75 22.18
N GLN A 20 5.42 0.31 21.37
CA GLN A 20 6.16 1.53 21.53
C GLN A 20 5.33 2.60 22.27
N ASP A 21 5.93 3.31 23.20
CA ASP A 21 5.29 4.39 23.95
C ASP A 21 5.04 5.61 23.04
N THR A 22 3.77 5.97 22.85
CA THR A 22 3.39 7.06 21.93
C THR A 22 3.87 8.43 22.41
N VAL A 23 4.03 8.65 23.72
CA VAL A 23 4.56 9.89 24.28
C VAL A 23 6.05 10.02 23.98
N GLU A 24 6.80 8.94 24.13
CA GLU A 24 8.24 8.91 23.80
C GLU A 24 8.46 9.06 22.28
N LEU A 25 7.62 8.44 21.45
CA LEU A 25 7.66 8.64 20.00
C LEU A 25 7.38 10.10 19.64
N ALA A 26 6.37 10.74 20.26
CA ALA A 26 6.07 12.14 20.02
C ALA A 26 7.21 13.07 20.45
N LYS A 27 7.89 12.79 21.56
CA LYS A 27 9.08 13.54 21.99
C LYS A 27 10.24 13.40 21.02
N LYS A 28 10.43 12.18 20.49
CA LYS A 28 11.55 11.86 19.60
C LYS A 28 11.37 12.44 18.19
N TYR A 29 10.18 12.34 17.63
CA TYR A 29 9.89 12.68 16.23
C TYR A 29 9.09 13.96 16.04
N GLY A 30 8.56 14.54 17.14
CA GLY A 30 7.67 15.69 17.09
C GLY A 30 6.21 15.30 16.79
N THR A 31 5.35 16.31 16.73
CA THR A 31 3.94 16.19 16.38
C THR A 31 3.56 17.28 15.37
N PRO A 32 2.65 17.04 14.42
CA PRO A 32 1.93 15.78 14.21
C PRO A 32 2.82 14.68 13.61
N VAL A 33 2.56 13.41 13.93
CA VAL A 33 3.28 12.26 13.41
C VAL A 33 2.32 11.12 13.10
N TYR A 34 2.51 10.47 11.95
CA TYR A 34 1.82 9.24 11.59
C TYR A 34 2.68 8.04 11.99
N LEU A 35 2.08 7.07 12.67
CA LEU A 35 2.71 5.82 13.06
C LEU A 35 2.11 4.68 12.26
N LEU A 36 2.97 3.83 11.69
CA LEU A 36 2.58 2.64 10.95
C LEU A 36 3.26 1.43 11.56
N ASP A 37 2.48 0.37 11.73
CA ASP A 37 2.96 -0.91 12.20
C ASP A 37 3.23 -1.82 10.99
N GLU A 38 4.50 -1.93 10.61
CA GLU A 38 4.92 -2.70 9.44
C GLU A 38 4.60 -4.19 9.60
N ASP A 39 4.80 -4.75 10.78
CA ASP A 39 4.51 -6.17 11.03
C ASP A 39 3.03 -6.47 10.82
N ARG A 40 2.16 -5.56 11.25
CA ARG A 40 0.71 -5.68 11.04
C ARG A 40 0.31 -5.54 9.57
N ILE A 41 0.96 -4.64 8.82
CA ILE A 41 0.75 -4.49 7.38
C ILE A 41 1.12 -5.81 6.68
N ARG A 42 2.28 -6.37 6.96
CA ARG A 42 2.76 -7.64 6.39
C ARG A 42 1.84 -8.81 6.73
N GLU A 43 1.42 -8.90 7.98
CA GLU A 43 0.44 -9.91 8.40
C GLU A 43 -0.85 -9.82 7.58
N LYS A 44 -1.38 -8.61 7.35
CA LYS A 44 -2.57 -8.41 6.52
C LYS A 44 -2.35 -8.83 5.07
N CYS A 45 -1.22 -8.50 4.48
CA CYS A 45 -0.86 -8.93 3.13
C CYS A 45 -0.93 -10.47 3.02
N ARG A 46 -0.33 -11.17 3.98
CA ARG A 46 -0.30 -12.65 4.01
C ARG A 46 -1.69 -13.25 4.19
N ILE A 47 -2.53 -12.67 5.06
CA ILE A 47 -3.91 -13.11 5.27
C ILE A 47 -4.73 -12.97 3.99
N TYR A 48 -4.68 -11.80 3.32
CA TYR A 48 -5.40 -11.56 2.08
C TYR A 48 -4.92 -12.49 0.97
N LYS A 49 -3.60 -12.63 0.80
CA LYS A 49 -2.99 -13.51 -0.20
C LYS A 49 -3.43 -14.96 -0.02
N ALA A 50 -3.36 -15.48 1.21
CA ALA A 50 -3.80 -16.84 1.53
C ALA A 50 -5.30 -17.04 1.27
N ALA A 51 -6.14 -16.06 1.63
CA ALA A 51 -7.58 -16.12 1.38
C ALA A 51 -7.89 -16.11 -0.12
N PHE A 52 -7.23 -15.24 -0.90
CA PHE A 52 -7.41 -15.19 -2.35
C PHE A 52 -7.00 -16.50 -3.03
N GLN A 53 -5.84 -17.02 -2.68
CA GLN A 53 -5.37 -18.29 -3.24
C GLN A 53 -6.30 -19.46 -2.90
N LYS A 54 -6.78 -19.51 -1.65
CA LYS A 54 -7.73 -20.55 -1.22
C LYS A 54 -9.06 -20.52 -1.98
N HIS A 55 -9.59 -19.34 -2.29
CA HIS A 55 -10.95 -19.22 -2.83
C HIS A 55 -10.99 -18.97 -4.35
N PHE A 56 -9.92 -18.43 -4.94
CA PHE A 56 -9.85 -18.04 -6.35
C PHE A 56 -8.70 -18.75 -7.11
N GLY A 57 -7.95 -19.62 -6.43
CA GLY A 57 -6.86 -20.40 -7.02
C GLY A 57 -5.48 -19.76 -6.84
N GLU A 58 -4.44 -20.54 -7.06
CA GLU A 58 -3.03 -20.18 -6.74
C GLU A 58 -2.53 -18.93 -7.48
N LYS A 59 -3.09 -18.62 -8.64
CA LYS A 59 -2.71 -17.44 -9.43
C LYS A 59 -3.40 -16.14 -8.99
N ALA A 60 -4.34 -16.22 -8.06
CA ALA A 60 -5.05 -15.04 -7.58
C ALA A 60 -4.14 -14.19 -6.68
N VAL A 61 -4.00 -12.92 -7.03
CA VAL A 61 -3.19 -11.94 -6.30
C VAL A 61 -4.08 -10.77 -5.89
N PRO A 62 -4.17 -10.43 -4.60
CA PRO A 62 -4.88 -9.23 -4.17
C PRO A 62 -4.07 -7.98 -4.54
N LEU A 63 -4.78 -6.91 -4.87
CA LEU A 63 -4.19 -5.62 -5.19
C LEU A 63 -4.30 -4.69 -3.98
N TYR A 64 -3.20 -4.03 -3.65
CA TYR A 64 -3.20 -2.94 -2.69
C TYR A 64 -3.65 -1.64 -3.36
N ALA A 65 -4.69 -1.00 -2.86
CA ALA A 65 -5.17 0.28 -3.35
C ALA A 65 -4.24 1.42 -2.91
N SER A 66 -3.35 1.87 -3.79
CA SER A 66 -2.30 2.84 -3.50
C SER A 66 -2.82 4.18 -2.99
N LYS A 67 -4.00 4.60 -3.41
CA LYS A 67 -4.66 5.83 -2.93
C LYS A 67 -4.87 5.90 -1.42
N ALA A 68 -4.86 4.76 -0.73
CA ALA A 68 -4.98 4.73 0.74
C ALA A 68 -3.72 5.26 1.42
N ASN A 69 -2.54 4.89 0.92
CA ASN A 69 -1.25 5.40 1.38
C ASN A 69 -0.16 5.04 0.36
N CYS A 70 0.40 6.00 -0.35
CA CYS A 70 1.31 5.79 -1.47
C CYS A 70 2.77 6.20 -1.20
N PHE A 71 3.22 6.21 0.05
CA PHE A 71 4.63 6.49 0.32
C PHE A 71 5.54 5.28 -0.03
N LYS A 72 6.79 5.57 -0.35
CA LYS A 72 7.73 4.60 -0.91
C LYS A 72 7.81 3.27 -0.14
N ARG A 73 7.90 3.32 1.21
CA ARG A 73 8.01 2.10 2.03
C ARG A 73 6.82 1.16 1.86
N MET A 74 5.61 1.70 1.62
CA MET A 74 4.44 0.86 1.37
C MET A 74 4.61 0.01 0.10
N TYR A 75 5.10 0.59 -0.97
CA TYR A 75 5.38 -0.16 -2.21
C TYR A 75 6.50 -1.18 -2.04
N GLU A 76 7.54 -0.86 -1.24
CA GLU A 76 8.58 -1.82 -0.89
C GLU A 76 7.99 -3.03 -0.16
N ILE A 77 7.08 -2.80 0.82
CA ILE A 77 6.38 -3.87 1.53
C ILE A 77 5.50 -4.69 0.58
N MET A 78 4.74 -4.04 -0.30
CA MET A 78 3.89 -4.75 -1.28
C MET A 78 4.73 -5.64 -2.21
N ARG A 79 5.88 -5.15 -2.66
CA ARG A 79 6.82 -5.94 -3.45
C ARG A 79 7.36 -7.13 -2.67
N GLU A 80 7.82 -6.92 -1.43
CA GLU A 80 8.40 -7.95 -0.57
C GLU A 80 7.39 -9.04 -0.17
N GLU A 81 6.12 -8.67 0.00
CA GLU A 81 5.03 -9.60 0.28
C GLU A 81 4.36 -10.14 -1.00
N GLU A 82 4.89 -9.82 -2.19
CA GLU A 82 4.40 -10.26 -3.50
C GLU A 82 2.91 -9.93 -3.73
N MET A 83 2.47 -8.77 -3.27
CA MET A 83 1.16 -8.20 -3.56
C MET A 83 1.18 -7.50 -4.93
N GLY A 84 0.03 -7.43 -5.60
CA GLY A 84 -0.15 -6.46 -6.68
C GLY A 84 -0.48 -5.08 -6.13
N ILE A 85 -0.47 -4.07 -6.99
CA ILE A 85 -0.89 -2.71 -6.66
C ILE A 85 -1.91 -2.19 -7.66
N ASP A 86 -2.83 -1.38 -7.16
CA ASP A 86 -3.78 -0.59 -7.93
C ASP A 86 -3.37 0.88 -7.77
N VAL A 87 -2.93 1.51 -8.87
CA VAL A 87 -2.46 2.89 -8.91
C VAL A 87 -3.46 3.77 -9.64
N VAL A 88 -3.59 5.03 -9.21
CA VAL A 88 -4.60 5.96 -9.74
C VAL A 88 -4.00 7.21 -10.38
N SER A 89 -2.68 7.37 -10.36
CA SER A 89 -1.99 8.55 -10.91
C SER A 89 -0.54 8.25 -11.33
N SER A 90 0.01 9.10 -12.20
CA SER A 90 1.44 9.06 -12.55
C SER A 90 2.35 9.26 -11.35
N GLY A 91 1.93 10.01 -10.33
CA GLY A 91 2.68 10.18 -9.07
C GLY A 91 2.81 8.89 -8.28
N GLU A 92 1.77 8.07 -8.23
CA GLU A 92 1.81 6.74 -7.60
C GLU A 92 2.68 5.78 -8.41
N ILE A 93 2.59 5.80 -9.74
CA ILE A 93 3.48 5.03 -10.64
C ILE A 93 4.95 5.41 -10.39
N TYR A 94 5.26 6.71 -10.32
CA TYR A 94 6.60 7.19 -10.02
C TYR A 94 7.11 6.68 -8.67
N THR A 95 6.28 6.74 -7.63
CA THR A 95 6.66 6.28 -6.29
C THR A 95 6.90 4.76 -6.27
N ALA A 96 6.08 3.99 -6.98
CA ALA A 96 6.25 2.55 -7.13
C ALA A 96 7.58 2.20 -7.84
N LEU A 97 7.92 2.94 -8.92
CA LEU A 97 9.22 2.82 -9.59
C LEU A 97 10.39 3.07 -8.64
N GLN A 98 10.32 4.17 -7.85
CA GLN A 98 11.36 4.49 -6.87
C GLN A 98 11.49 3.44 -5.75
N ALA A 99 10.45 2.67 -5.48
CA ALA A 99 10.46 1.52 -4.58
C ALA A 99 10.97 0.23 -5.24
N GLY A 100 11.29 0.26 -6.53
CA GLY A 100 11.70 -0.91 -7.30
C GLY A 100 10.56 -1.91 -7.50
N PHE A 101 9.30 -1.45 -7.50
CA PHE A 101 8.14 -2.31 -7.76
C PHE A 101 8.10 -2.67 -9.25
N ASP A 102 7.80 -3.93 -9.55
CA ASP A 102 7.61 -4.43 -10.91
C ASP A 102 6.24 -3.99 -11.45
N LEU A 103 6.23 -2.93 -12.25
CA LEU A 103 4.99 -2.34 -12.79
C LEU A 103 4.20 -3.29 -13.70
N SER A 104 4.80 -4.36 -14.21
CA SER A 104 4.05 -5.39 -14.95
C SER A 104 2.96 -6.07 -14.11
N LYS A 105 3.02 -5.93 -12.78
CA LYS A 105 2.05 -6.44 -11.80
C LYS A 105 1.12 -5.35 -11.26
N ALA A 106 1.19 -4.14 -11.82
CA ALA A 106 0.36 -3.01 -11.41
C ALA A 106 -0.83 -2.83 -12.34
N TYR A 107 -1.94 -2.40 -11.75
CA TYR A 107 -3.16 -2.02 -12.45
C TYR A 107 -3.32 -0.50 -12.36
N PHE A 108 -3.50 0.17 -13.49
CA PHE A 108 -3.79 1.58 -13.52
C PHE A 108 -5.30 1.80 -13.66
N HIS A 109 -5.92 2.16 -12.56
CA HIS A 109 -7.35 2.34 -12.43
C HIS A 109 -7.68 3.73 -11.90
N SER A 110 -8.20 4.60 -12.75
CA SER A 110 -8.67 5.94 -12.40
C SER A 110 -9.79 6.35 -13.35
N ASN A 111 -10.75 7.12 -12.86
CA ASN A 111 -11.80 7.72 -13.68
C ASN A 111 -11.39 9.08 -14.27
N ASN A 112 -10.13 9.48 -14.11
CA ASN A 112 -9.59 10.73 -14.63
C ASN A 112 -8.13 10.55 -15.04
N LYS A 113 -7.86 9.57 -15.91
CA LYS A 113 -6.54 9.40 -16.53
C LYS A 113 -6.38 10.42 -17.67
N THR A 114 -5.36 11.27 -17.58
CA THR A 114 -5.01 12.16 -18.69
C THR A 114 -4.15 11.43 -19.70
N ASP A 115 -4.07 11.95 -20.96
CA ASP A 115 -3.17 11.42 -21.98
C ASP A 115 -1.71 11.34 -21.50
N LYS A 116 -1.28 12.28 -20.67
CA LYS A 116 0.05 12.27 -20.05
C LYS A 116 0.22 11.13 -19.05
N ASP A 117 -0.79 10.87 -18.24
CA ASP A 117 -0.76 9.75 -17.28
C ASP A 117 -0.72 8.40 -18.00
N ILE A 118 -1.52 8.26 -19.05
CA ILE A 118 -1.55 7.05 -19.89
C ILE A 118 -0.20 6.85 -20.57
N SER A 119 0.33 7.87 -21.25
CA SER A 119 1.63 7.81 -21.90
C SER A 119 2.73 7.45 -20.91
N TYR A 120 2.75 8.11 -19.74
CA TYR A 120 3.73 7.82 -18.70
C TYR A 120 3.65 6.36 -18.20
N ALA A 121 2.45 5.85 -17.99
CA ALA A 121 2.23 4.46 -17.58
C ALA A 121 2.72 3.46 -18.65
N MET A 122 2.43 3.74 -19.94
CA MET A 122 2.89 2.92 -21.06
C MET A 122 4.43 2.92 -21.18
N GLU A 123 5.06 4.09 -21.10
CA GLU A 123 6.53 4.22 -21.15
C GLU A 123 7.24 3.42 -20.07
N HIS A 124 6.59 3.27 -18.91
CA HIS A 124 7.16 2.57 -17.76
C HIS A 124 6.68 1.11 -17.63
N GLY A 125 5.95 0.61 -18.61
CA GLY A 125 5.59 -0.81 -18.71
C GLY A 125 4.57 -1.26 -17.67
N ILE A 126 3.54 -0.43 -17.39
CA ILE A 126 2.42 -0.85 -16.54
C ILE A 126 1.73 -2.09 -17.11
N GLY A 127 1.41 -3.05 -16.27
CA GLY A 127 0.87 -4.33 -16.74
C GLY A 127 -0.55 -4.26 -17.27
N TYR A 128 -1.40 -3.48 -16.61
CA TYR A 128 -2.83 -3.46 -16.89
C TYR A 128 -3.41 -2.05 -16.79
N PHE A 129 -4.24 -1.71 -17.77
CA PHE A 129 -5.12 -0.54 -17.71
C PHE A 129 -6.55 -1.00 -17.44
N VAL A 130 -7.22 -0.36 -16.49
CA VAL A 130 -8.65 -0.51 -16.29
C VAL A 130 -9.31 0.67 -16.99
N ALA A 131 -9.82 0.44 -18.21
CA ALA A 131 -10.51 1.47 -18.99
C ALA A 131 -11.86 1.81 -18.34
N ASP A 132 -12.09 3.07 -18.07
CA ASP A 132 -13.31 3.58 -17.46
C ASP A 132 -14.35 4.01 -18.52
N ASN A 133 -13.86 4.36 -19.70
CA ASN A 133 -14.65 4.76 -20.85
C ASN A 133 -13.94 4.43 -22.17
N VAL A 134 -14.65 4.63 -23.30
CA VAL A 134 -14.14 4.27 -24.65
C VAL A 134 -13.05 5.23 -25.12
N GLU A 135 -13.05 6.48 -24.64
CA GLU A 135 -12.08 7.52 -25.00
C GLU A 135 -10.69 7.22 -24.47
N GLU A 136 -10.55 6.32 -23.50
CA GLU A 136 -9.25 5.88 -22.95
C GLU A 136 -8.56 4.77 -23.77
N VAL A 137 -9.24 4.21 -24.75
CA VAL A 137 -8.76 3.12 -25.60
C VAL A 137 -8.29 3.65 -26.96
#